data_d87ea0cdf5a7a4dcb01b8f4210f21746
#
_entry.id   d87ea0cdf5a7a4dcb01b8f4210f21746
#
_cell.length_a   1.000
_cell.length_b   1.000
_cell.length_c   1.000
_cell.angle_alpha   90.00
_cell.angle_beta   90.00
_cell.angle_gamma   90.00
#
_symmetry.space_group_name_H-M   'P 1'
#
loop_
_entity.id
_entity.type
_entity.pdbx_description
1 polymer ?
#
loop_
_entity_poly.entity_id
_entity_poly.type
_entity_poly.pdbx_seq_one_letter_code
_entity_poly.pdbx_strand_id
1 'polypeptide(L)'
;HAMKKDMRELIKKYEADMVICTHPFPCAAASYLKQTGEINIPLITVMTDFCVHQFWLYKNIDIYFTANDLLKKEMVNQGLLEERIFVTGIPVGYNFRVDYNRDDLLTKFKLEKDKPVALIMGGGLGLGGVKNALCQLERLKKDIQIKVFVSKIIS
;
A
#
# COMPACT_ATOMS: atom_id res chain seq x y z
N HIS A 1 5.15 17.50 15.04
CA HIS A 1 5.97 17.30 16.25
C HIS A 1 5.62 15.99 17.00
N ALA A 2 4.34 15.65 17.20
CA ALA A 2 3.91 14.45 17.93
C ALA A 2 4.51 13.16 17.34
N MET A 3 4.33 12.92 16.05
CA MET A 3 4.79 11.68 15.39
C MET A 3 6.30 11.42 15.54
N LYS A 4 7.14 12.45 15.58
CA LYS A 4 8.60 12.28 15.80
C LYS A 4 8.91 11.81 17.22
N LYS A 5 8.16 12.33 18.21
CA LYS A 5 8.27 11.90 19.61
C LYS A 5 7.85 10.44 19.74
N ASP A 6 6.69 10.09 19.19
CA ASP A 6 6.15 8.74 19.24
C ASP A 6 7.08 7.74 18.56
N MET A 7 7.64 8.09 17.39
CA MET A 7 8.61 7.26 16.66
C MET A 7 9.86 7.01 17.51
N ARG A 8 10.41 8.04 18.14
CA ARG A 8 11.57 7.92 19.04
C ARG A 8 11.27 7.00 20.21
N GLU A 9 10.12 7.17 20.85
CA GLU A 9 9.70 6.35 21.98
C GLU A 9 9.50 4.88 21.57
N LEU A 10 8.91 4.63 20.41
CA LEU A 10 8.76 3.26 19.87
C LEU A 10 10.11 2.60 19.61
N ILE A 11 11.03 3.27 18.91
CA ILE A 11 12.36 2.75 18.62
C ILE A 11 13.11 2.38 19.91
N LYS A 12 13.05 3.25 20.92
CA LYS A 12 13.68 2.98 22.22
C LYS A 12 12.99 1.85 23.00
N LYS A 13 11.65 1.86 23.02
CA LYS A 13 10.86 0.87 23.76
C LYS A 13 11.09 -0.55 23.26
N TYR A 14 11.25 -0.72 21.96
CA TYR A 14 11.42 -2.03 21.33
C TYR A 14 12.87 -2.36 21.01
N GLU A 15 13.83 -1.48 21.41
CA GLU A 15 15.25 -1.63 21.10
C GLU A 15 15.48 -2.03 19.64
N ALA A 16 14.81 -1.29 18.72
CA ALA A 16 14.72 -1.68 17.33
C ALA A 16 16.08 -1.63 16.63
N ASP A 17 16.46 -2.71 15.95
CA ASP A 17 17.68 -2.82 15.15
C ASP A 17 17.54 -2.20 13.77
N MET A 18 16.30 -2.02 13.29
CA MET A 18 15.97 -1.34 12.03
C MET A 18 14.54 -0.78 12.07
N VAL A 19 14.25 0.14 11.17
CA VAL A 19 12.88 0.66 10.94
C VAL A 19 12.47 0.39 9.51
N ILE A 20 11.30 -0.23 9.33
CA ILE A 20 10.68 -0.45 8.01
C ILE A 20 9.39 0.37 7.96
N CYS A 21 9.32 1.32 7.03
CA CYS A 21 8.17 2.19 6.82
C CYS A 21 7.39 1.78 5.58
N THR A 22 6.09 1.55 5.73
CA THR A 22 5.15 1.26 4.63
C THR A 22 4.19 2.43 4.35
N HIS A 23 4.46 3.59 4.96
CA HIS A 23 3.67 4.81 4.79
C HIS A 23 4.58 6.04 4.87
N PRO A 24 4.35 7.10 4.06
CA PRO A 24 5.25 8.25 3.97
C PRO A 24 5.40 9.05 5.28
N PHE A 25 4.36 9.18 6.10
CA PHE A 25 4.45 9.99 7.32
C PHE A 25 5.34 9.38 8.42
N PRO A 26 5.22 8.10 8.77
CA PRO A 26 6.21 7.45 9.64
C PRO A 26 7.63 7.49 9.06
N CYS A 27 7.77 7.33 7.74
CA CYS A 27 9.03 7.45 7.03
C CYS A 27 9.67 8.83 7.25
N ALA A 28 8.90 9.90 7.11
CA ALA A 28 9.36 11.27 7.36
C ALA A 28 9.85 11.46 8.81
N ALA A 29 9.13 10.90 9.78
CA ALA A 29 9.51 11.00 11.18
C ALA A 29 10.82 10.26 11.48
N ALA A 30 10.96 9.02 11.01
CA ALA A 30 12.17 8.22 11.17
C ALA A 30 13.38 8.83 10.44
N SER A 31 13.15 9.30 9.19
CA SER A 31 14.15 10.01 8.40
C SER A 31 14.69 11.24 9.12
N TYR A 32 13.81 12.04 9.74
CA TYR A 32 14.22 13.18 10.54
C TYR A 32 15.09 12.77 11.73
N LEU A 33 14.71 11.75 12.49
CA LEU A 33 15.50 11.28 13.63
C LEU A 33 16.89 10.78 13.20
N LYS A 34 16.99 10.14 12.03
CA LYS A 34 18.26 9.72 11.47
C LYS A 34 19.10 10.92 11.01
N GLN A 35 18.49 11.92 10.39
CA GLN A 35 19.16 13.13 9.95
C GLN A 35 19.73 13.96 11.12
N THR A 36 19.03 13.98 12.25
CA THR A 36 19.47 14.70 13.48
C THR A 36 20.44 13.89 14.33
N GLY A 37 20.80 12.66 13.92
CA GLY A 37 21.70 11.78 14.67
C GLY A 37 21.08 11.16 15.92
N GLU A 38 19.76 11.28 16.10
CA GLU A 38 19.05 10.68 17.23
C GLU A 38 18.91 9.16 17.11
N ILE A 39 18.99 8.63 15.90
CA ILE A 39 19.06 7.18 15.59
C ILE A 39 20.14 6.92 14.55
N ASN A 40 20.78 5.77 14.67
CA ASN A 40 21.81 5.31 13.69
C ASN A 40 21.54 3.86 13.28
N ILE A 41 20.28 3.50 13.08
CA ILE A 41 19.86 2.17 12.63
C ILE A 41 19.43 2.22 11.16
N PRO A 42 19.44 1.08 10.45
CA PRO A 42 18.94 1.00 9.08
C PRO A 42 17.49 1.47 8.98
N LEU A 43 17.22 2.29 7.96
CA LEU A 43 15.90 2.81 7.65
C LEU A 43 15.51 2.37 6.25
N ILE A 44 14.46 1.56 6.18
CA ILE A 44 13.97 0.94 4.95
C ILE A 44 12.59 1.50 4.64
N THR A 45 12.33 1.79 3.38
CA THR A 45 11.02 2.23 2.91
C THR A 45 10.46 1.22 1.91
N VAL A 46 9.25 0.74 2.16
CA VAL A 46 8.45 -0.05 1.22
C VAL A 46 7.37 0.85 0.68
N MET A 47 7.56 1.33 -0.54
CA MET A 47 6.63 2.26 -1.18
C MET A 47 5.39 1.49 -1.65
N THR A 48 4.23 1.87 -1.13
CA THR A 48 2.94 1.21 -1.42
C THR A 48 2.08 1.99 -2.41
N ASP A 49 2.55 3.13 -2.87
CA ASP A 49 1.89 3.97 -3.86
C ASP A 49 2.38 3.64 -5.28
N PHE A 50 1.53 3.85 -6.28
CA PHE A 50 1.88 3.74 -7.70
C PHE A 50 2.29 5.08 -8.33
N CYS A 51 2.60 6.08 -7.51
CA CYS A 51 3.17 7.35 -7.94
C CYS A 51 4.28 7.77 -6.98
N VAL A 52 5.30 8.41 -7.52
CA VAL A 52 6.40 8.98 -6.72
C VAL A 52 6.04 10.42 -6.37
N HIS A 53 5.78 10.68 -5.12
CA HIS A 53 5.64 12.05 -4.63
C HIS A 53 6.64 12.33 -3.50
N GLN A 54 6.92 13.60 -3.28
CA GLN A 54 8.02 14.07 -2.41
C GLN A 54 8.01 13.50 -0.99
N PHE A 55 6.84 13.10 -0.48
CA PHE A 55 6.73 12.52 0.87
C PHE A 55 7.35 11.11 1.01
N TRP A 56 7.79 10.49 -0.09
CA TRP A 56 8.55 9.25 -0.05
C TRP A 56 10.06 9.46 -0.16
N LEU A 57 10.52 10.62 -0.62
CA LEU A 57 11.90 10.84 -1.06
C LEU A 57 12.75 11.50 0.02
N TYR A 58 13.54 10.70 0.73
CA TYR A 58 14.48 11.17 1.72
C TYR A 58 15.87 10.57 1.47
N LYS A 59 16.92 11.42 1.41
CA LYS A 59 18.30 11.00 1.09
C LYS A 59 18.93 10.07 2.12
N ASN A 60 18.45 10.04 3.32
CA ASN A 60 18.97 9.24 4.43
C ASN A 60 18.23 7.92 4.65
N ILE A 61 17.36 7.53 3.72
CA ILE A 61 16.83 6.18 3.61
C ILE A 61 17.94 5.28 3.05
N ASP A 62 18.17 4.13 3.68
CA ASP A 62 19.21 3.20 3.27
C ASP A 62 18.75 2.33 2.09
N ILE A 63 17.49 1.87 2.12
CA ILE A 63 16.91 1.01 1.08
C ILE A 63 15.47 1.42 0.78
N TYR A 64 15.16 1.41 -0.51
CA TYR A 64 13.80 1.54 -1.03
C TYR A 64 13.36 0.27 -1.72
N PHE A 65 12.18 -0.22 -1.38
CA PHE A 65 11.45 -1.20 -2.16
C PHE A 65 10.29 -0.53 -2.89
N THR A 66 10.16 -0.78 -4.18
CA THR A 66 9.14 -0.15 -5.03
C THR A 66 8.40 -1.16 -5.90
N ALA A 67 7.23 -0.77 -6.41
CA ALA A 67 6.30 -1.67 -7.08
C ALA A 67 6.78 -2.11 -8.47
N ASN A 68 7.46 -1.24 -9.22
CA ASN A 68 7.86 -1.51 -10.60
C ASN A 68 9.02 -0.64 -11.07
N ASP A 69 9.56 -0.94 -12.26
CA ASP A 69 10.71 -0.24 -12.85
C ASP A 69 10.39 1.22 -13.23
N LEU A 70 9.14 1.56 -13.55
CA LEU A 70 8.77 2.94 -13.86
C LEU A 70 8.94 3.83 -12.65
N LEU A 71 8.49 3.38 -11.48
CA LEU A 71 8.68 4.09 -10.22
C LEU A 71 10.17 4.18 -9.87
N LYS A 72 10.94 3.10 -10.03
CA LYS A 72 12.40 3.13 -9.82
C LYS A 72 13.06 4.21 -10.68
N LYS A 73 12.76 4.25 -11.98
CA LYS A 73 13.30 5.27 -12.89
C LYS A 73 12.92 6.68 -12.45
N GLU A 74 11.68 6.89 -12.04
CA GLU A 74 11.22 8.19 -11.57
C GLU A 74 11.95 8.62 -10.28
N MET A 75 12.13 7.71 -9.33
CA MET A 75 12.89 7.96 -8.09
C MET A 75 14.34 8.35 -8.37
N VAL A 76 14.99 7.67 -9.31
CA VAL A 76 16.35 8.01 -9.76
C VAL A 76 16.39 9.38 -10.42
N ASN A 77 15.43 9.70 -11.29
CA ASN A 77 15.31 11.03 -11.92
C ASN A 77 15.09 12.15 -10.89
N GLN A 78 14.52 11.84 -9.73
CA GLN A 78 14.35 12.77 -8.60
C GLN A 78 15.56 12.81 -7.66
N GLY A 79 16.66 12.13 -8.01
CA GLY A 79 17.96 12.24 -7.36
C GLY A 79 18.24 11.22 -6.26
N LEU A 80 17.48 10.13 -6.20
CA LEU A 80 17.83 9.00 -5.34
C LEU A 80 18.87 8.09 -6.02
N LEU A 81 19.71 7.46 -5.22
CA LEU A 81 20.75 6.55 -5.69
C LEU A 81 20.12 5.23 -6.16
N GLU A 82 20.43 4.83 -7.39
CA GLU A 82 19.85 3.65 -8.02
C GLU A 82 20.12 2.35 -7.25
N GLU A 83 21.33 2.22 -6.70
CA GLU A 83 21.77 1.06 -5.93
C GLU A 83 21.00 0.87 -4.62
N ARG A 84 20.25 1.88 -4.16
CA ARG A 84 19.38 1.81 -2.99
C ARG A 84 17.94 1.44 -3.32
N ILE A 85 17.59 1.31 -4.60
CA ILE A 85 16.20 1.10 -5.03
C ILE A 85 16.04 -0.28 -5.65
N PHE A 86 15.21 -1.10 -5.03
CA PHE A 86 14.92 -2.48 -5.44
C PHE A 86 13.46 -2.61 -5.88
N VAL A 87 13.24 -3.22 -7.03
CA VAL A 87 11.90 -3.52 -7.54
C VAL A 87 11.47 -4.88 -7.03
N THR A 88 10.50 -4.90 -6.13
CA THR A 88 10.02 -6.13 -5.47
C THR A 88 8.52 -6.33 -5.58
N GLY A 89 7.79 -5.37 -6.11
CA GLY A 89 6.33 -5.32 -5.99
C GLY A 89 5.88 -4.77 -4.62
N ILE A 90 4.58 -4.57 -4.49
CA ILE A 90 3.95 -4.21 -3.21
C ILE A 90 3.70 -5.49 -2.42
N PRO A 91 4.10 -5.57 -1.14
CA PRO A 91 3.85 -6.74 -0.30
C PRO A 91 2.36 -7.04 -0.16
N VAL A 92 1.98 -8.28 -0.39
CA VAL A 92 0.61 -8.76 -0.24
C VAL A 92 0.56 -9.93 0.74
N GLY A 93 -0.58 -10.11 1.41
CA GLY A 93 -0.78 -11.22 2.32
C GLY A 93 -0.70 -12.58 1.61
N TYR A 94 -0.36 -13.62 2.35
CA TYR A 94 -0.22 -14.99 1.83
C TYR A 94 -1.46 -15.47 1.06
N ASN A 95 -2.64 -15.08 1.50
CA ASN A 95 -3.91 -15.44 0.86
C ASN A 95 -4.01 -15.03 -0.62
N PHE A 96 -3.23 -14.04 -1.06
CA PHE A 96 -3.16 -13.63 -2.47
C PHE A 96 -2.22 -14.49 -3.32
N ARG A 97 -1.53 -15.45 -2.72
CA ARG A 97 -0.63 -16.39 -3.39
C ARG A 97 -1.19 -17.80 -3.47
N VAL A 98 -2.34 -18.03 -2.85
CA VAL A 98 -3.00 -19.35 -2.85
C VAL A 98 -3.88 -19.46 -4.08
N ASP A 99 -3.74 -20.58 -4.78
CA ASP A 99 -4.67 -20.94 -5.86
C ASP A 99 -6.00 -21.37 -5.25
N TYR A 100 -7.05 -20.64 -5.59
CA TYR A 100 -8.40 -20.96 -5.15
C TYR A 100 -9.17 -21.64 -6.28
N ASN A 101 -9.94 -22.69 -5.93
CA ASN A 101 -10.88 -23.27 -6.87
C ASN A 101 -12.00 -22.25 -7.15
N ARG A 102 -12.19 -21.93 -8.45
CA ARG A 102 -13.18 -20.92 -8.87
C ARG A 102 -14.60 -21.36 -8.55
N ASP A 103 -14.94 -22.63 -8.75
CA ASP A 103 -16.31 -23.13 -8.53
C ASP A 103 -16.69 -23.13 -7.05
N ASP A 104 -15.73 -23.42 -6.17
CA ASP A 104 -15.93 -23.32 -4.72
C ASP A 104 -16.18 -21.86 -4.29
N LEU A 105 -15.47 -20.92 -4.87
CA LEU A 105 -15.68 -19.50 -4.60
C LEU A 105 -17.03 -19.01 -5.13
N LEU A 106 -17.42 -19.42 -6.33
CA LEU A 106 -18.74 -19.08 -6.87
C LEU A 106 -19.85 -19.59 -5.95
N THR A 107 -19.75 -20.82 -5.50
CA THR A 107 -20.69 -21.43 -4.55
C THR A 107 -20.70 -20.64 -3.21
N LYS A 108 -19.53 -20.39 -2.64
CA LYS A 108 -19.36 -19.65 -1.39
C LYS A 108 -19.99 -18.26 -1.44
N PHE A 109 -19.82 -17.57 -2.57
CA PHE A 109 -20.34 -16.22 -2.74
C PHE A 109 -21.71 -16.14 -3.40
N LYS A 110 -22.33 -17.30 -3.67
CA LYS A 110 -23.65 -17.43 -4.33
C LYS A 110 -23.67 -16.71 -5.68
N LEU A 111 -22.69 -17.00 -6.52
CA LEU A 111 -22.53 -16.43 -7.85
C LEU A 111 -22.81 -17.50 -8.92
N GLU A 112 -23.39 -17.06 -10.04
CA GLU A 112 -23.66 -17.91 -11.20
C GLU A 112 -22.38 -18.10 -12.01
N LYS A 113 -22.17 -19.33 -12.52
CA LYS A 113 -20.90 -19.73 -13.18
C LYS A 113 -20.71 -19.03 -14.52
N ASP A 114 -21.79 -18.87 -15.26
CA ASP A 114 -21.78 -18.44 -16.67
C ASP A 114 -21.94 -16.90 -16.84
N LYS A 115 -22.00 -16.19 -15.73
CA LYS A 115 -22.10 -14.72 -15.75
C LYS A 115 -20.80 -14.06 -15.33
N PRO A 116 -20.39 -12.98 -16.00
CA PRO A 116 -19.26 -12.18 -15.55
C PRO A 116 -19.54 -11.56 -14.17
N VAL A 117 -18.49 -11.45 -13.35
CA VAL A 117 -18.56 -10.87 -12.02
C VAL A 117 -17.76 -9.57 -12.00
N ALA A 118 -18.40 -8.47 -11.64
CA ALA A 118 -17.75 -7.20 -11.35
C ALA A 118 -17.57 -7.04 -9.84
N LEU A 119 -16.33 -6.91 -9.38
CA LEU A 119 -16.00 -6.61 -7.98
C LEU A 119 -15.76 -5.11 -7.83
N ILE A 120 -16.53 -4.47 -6.97
CA ILE A 120 -16.35 -3.06 -6.61
C ILE A 120 -15.79 -2.99 -5.19
N MET A 121 -14.66 -2.30 -5.02
CA MET A 121 -14.01 -2.09 -3.73
C MET A 121 -13.93 -0.60 -3.43
N GLY A 122 -14.53 -0.18 -2.33
CA GLY A 122 -14.63 1.24 -1.94
C GLY A 122 -13.43 1.77 -1.15
N GLY A 123 -12.38 0.95 -0.96
CA GLY A 123 -11.26 1.29 -0.10
C GLY A 123 -11.62 1.39 1.39
N GLY A 124 -10.62 1.71 2.22
CA GLY A 124 -10.77 1.72 3.68
C GLY A 124 -11.76 2.76 4.22
N LEU A 125 -11.92 3.88 3.53
CA LEU A 125 -12.81 4.97 3.93
C LEU A 125 -14.17 4.95 3.22
N GLY A 126 -14.40 4.04 2.28
CA GLY A 126 -15.64 3.96 1.50
C GLY A 126 -15.94 5.18 0.63
N LEU A 127 -14.98 6.10 0.46
CA LEU A 127 -15.15 7.38 -0.23
C LEU A 127 -15.08 7.27 -1.76
N GLY A 128 -14.81 6.10 -2.30
CA GLY A 128 -14.48 5.88 -3.72
C GLY A 128 -15.64 5.95 -4.73
N GLY A 129 -16.74 6.61 -4.41
CA GLY A 129 -17.83 6.76 -5.39
C GLY A 129 -18.55 5.44 -5.75
N VAL A 130 -18.57 4.46 -4.84
CA VAL A 130 -19.18 3.13 -5.03
C VAL A 130 -20.62 3.23 -5.54
N LYS A 131 -21.41 4.17 -4.99
CA LYS A 131 -22.78 4.41 -5.44
C LYS A 131 -22.85 4.82 -6.91
N ASN A 132 -21.95 5.72 -7.33
CA ASN A 132 -21.92 6.18 -8.73
C ASN A 132 -21.48 5.05 -9.67
N ALA A 133 -20.50 4.23 -9.27
CA ALA A 133 -20.08 3.06 -10.04
C ALA A 133 -21.23 2.05 -10.21
N LEU A 134 -21.99 1.78 -9.16
CA LEU A 134 -23.17 0.91 -9.21
C LEU A 134 -24.22 1.47 -10.19
N CYS A 135 -24.58 2.75 -10.06
CA CYS A 135 -25.55 3.37 -10.97
C CYS A 135 -25.10 3.34 -12.45
N GLN A 136 -23.80 3.45 -12.73
CA GLN A 136 -23.27 3.33 -14.08
C GLN A 136 -23.35 1.89 -14.60
N LEU A 137 -23.03 0.90 -13.76
CA LEU A 137 -23.12 -0.51 -14.13
C LEU A 137 -24.56 -0.96 -14.40
N GLU A 138 -25.54 -0.49 -13.62
CA GLU A 138 -26.96 -0.74 -13.87
C GLU A 138 -27.41 -0.24 -15.24
N ARG A 139 -26.87 0.88 -15.71
CA ARG A 139 -27.19 1.46 -17.03
C ARG A 139 -26.67 0.64 -18.21
N LEU A 140 -25.67 -0.21 -17.99
CA LEU A 140 -25.07 -1.02 -19.07
C LEU A 140 -26.02 -2.08 -19.63
N LYS A 141 -27.14 -2.40 -18.96
CA LYS A 141 -28.12 -3.43 -19.35
C LYS A 141 -27.47 -4.77 -19.77
N LYS A 142 -26.33 -5.10 -19.16
CA LYS A 142 -25.61 -6.36 -19.36
C LYS A 142 -25.92 -7.31 -18.22
N ASP A 143 -26.04 -8.59 -18.51
CA ASP A 143 -26.24 -9.63 -17.51
C ASP A 143 -24.91 -9.92 -16.77
N ILE A 144 -24.61 -9.07 -15.79
CA ILE A 144 -23.42 -9.17 -14.93
C ILE A 144 -23.83 -9.28 -13.47
N GLN A 145 -23.01 -9.97 -12.71
CA GLN A 145 -23.16 -10.06 -11.26
C GLN A 145 -22.24 -9.04 -10.61
N ILE A 146 -22.73 -8.35 -9.59
CA ILE A 146 -21.95 -7.31 -8.89
C ILE A 146 -21.73 -7.73 -7.45
N LYS A 147 -20.47 -7.75 -7.02
CA LYS A 147 -20.07 -7.86 -5.62
C LYS A 147 -19.48 -6.55 -5.16
N VAL A 148 -19.96 -6.07 -4.03
CA VAL A 148 -19.45 -4.83 -3.42
C VAL A 148 -18.76 -5.18 -2.12
N PHE A 149 -17.52 -4.75 -1.98
CA PHE A 149 -16.77 -4.83 -0.74
C PHE A 149 -16.55 -3.42 -0.20
N VAL A 150 -17.14 -3.17 0.97
CA VAL A 150 -16.97 -1.92 1.71
C VAL A 150 -16.39 -2.27 3.07
N SER A 151 -15.22 -1.73 3.39
CA SER A 151 -14.65 -1.89 4.73
C SER A 151 -15.53 -1.15 5.74
N LYS A 152 -15.97 -1.85 6.77
CA LYS A 152 -16.64 -1.21 7.91
C LYS A 152 -15.56 -0.57 8.75
N ILE A 153 -15.52 0.76 8.80
CA ILE A 153 -14.72 1.46 9.81
C ILE A 153 -15.36 1.12 11.14
N ILE A 154 -14.66 0.32 11.94
CA ILE A 154 -15.04 0.11 13.33
C ILE A 154 -14.64 1.40 14.05
N SER A 155 -15.64 2.22 14.33
CA SER A 155 -15.53 3.39 15.19
C SER A 155 -15.35 2.97 16.66
#